data_03e4a4702811afa60ecf62bd5d80a607
#
_entry.id   03e4a4702811afa60ecf62bd5d80a607
#
_cell.length_a   1.000
_cell.length_b   1.000
_cell.length_c   1.000
_cell.angle_alpha   90.00
_cell.angle_beta   90.00
_cell.angle_gamma   90.00
#
_symmetry.space_group_name_H-M   'P 1'
#
loop_
_entity.id
_entity.type
_entity.pdbx_description
1 polymer ?
#
loop_
_entity_poly.entity_id
_entity_poly.type
_entity_poly.pdbx_seq_one_letter_code
_entity_poly.pdbx_strand_id
1 'polypeptide(L)'
;GQRQRVAIGRAIVREPKAFLFDEPLSNLDAALRVQMRIEIARLQDTLGTTAIYVTHDQVEAMTMADKIVVLSAGRIEQVGSPLELYNKPDNLFVAGFIGSPKMNFIPGAAAGDPGAATIGIRPEHIAASRDSGTWSGTVTVAEHVGSDTFLYINAGPLGDLTVRSVGEMGVKPGDRIFMTPEPGRIHRFDPAGHAIVAAH
;
A
#
# COMPACT_ATOMS: atom_id res chain seq x y z
N GLY A 1 -2.53 -19.75 -16.86
CA GLY A 1 -1.77 -20.70 -16.03
C GLY A 1 -0.86 -21.63 -16.80
N GLN A 2 -1.38 -22.63 -17.54
CA GLN A 2 -0.53 -23.64 -18.20
C GLN A 2 0.44 -23.05 -19.24
N ARG A 3 -0.02 -22.14 -20.09
CA ARG A 3 0.84 -21.47 -21.09
C ARG A 3 1.98 -20.68 -20.45
N GLN A 4 1.72 -20.03 -19.32
CA GLN A 4 2.75 -19.30 -18.57
C GLN A 4 3.78 -20.22 -17.94
N ARG A 5 3.35 -21.33 -17.32
CA ARG A 5 4.31 -22.34 -16.81
C ARG A 5 5.22 -22.89 -17.91
N VAL A 6 4.67 -23.13 -19.10
CA VAL A 6 5.46 -23.55 -20.26
C VAL A 6 6.44 -22.47 -20.70
N ALA A 7 6.05 -21.19 -20.73
CA ALA A 7 6.92 -20.08 -21.09
C ALA A 7 8.06 -19.92 -20.07
N ILE A 8 7.76 -20.00 -18.77
CA ILE A 8 8.75 -19.96 -17.69
C ILE A 8 9.71 -21.14 -17.81
N GLY A 9 9.19 -22.37 -17.97
CA GLY A 9 10.03 -23.56 -18.17
C GLY A 9 10.98 -23.44 -19.35
N ARG A 10 10.53 -22.89 -20.48
CA ARG A 10 11.38 -22.64 -21.67
C ARG A 10 12.47 -21.61 -21.39
N ALA A 11 12.20 -20.60 -20.54
CA ALA A 11 13.20 -19.60 -20.17
C ALA A 11 14.28 -20.23 -19.25
N ILE A 12 13.87 -21.06 -18.30
CA ILE A 12 14.77 -21.72 -17.34
C ILE A 12 15.79 -22.64 -18.02
N VAL A 13 15.33 -23.47 -18.97
CA VAL A 13 16.21 -24.45 -19.68
C VAL A 13 17.34 -23.76 -20.47
N ARG A 14 17.24 -22.43 -20.68
CA ARG A 14 18.29 -21.65 -21.37
C ARG A 14 19.40 -21.15 -20.43
N GLU A 15 19.28 -21.37 -19.12
CA GLU A 15 20.22 -20.92 -18.11
C GLU A 15 20.60 -19.43 -18.28
N PRO A 16 19.63 -18.51 -18.30
CA PRO A 16 19.88 -17.10 -18.56
C PRO A 16 20.62 -16.44 -17.38
N LYS A 17 21.40 -15.40 -17.65
CA LYS A 17 22.01 -14.57 -16.60
C LYS A 17 21.01 -13.68 -15.85
N ALA A 18 19.86 -13.39 -16.45
CA ALA A 18 18.77 -12.65 -15.84
C ALA A 18 17.42 -13.04 -16.47
N PHE A 19 16.36 -13.01 -15.67
CA PHE A 19 14.98 -13.17 -16.13
C PHE A 19 14.30 -11.81 -16.27
N LEU A 20 13.51 -11.66 -17.33
CA LEU A 20 12.66 -10.49 -17.53
C LEU A 20 11.20 -10.95 -17.57
N PHE A 21 10.40 -10.53 -16.59
CA PHE A 21 8.99 -10.82 -16.50
C PHE A 21 8.19 -9.53 -16.76
N ASP A 22 7.38 -9.52 -17.79
CA ASP A 22 6.51 -8.40 -18.13
C ASP A 22 5.06 -8.79 -17.84
N GLU A 23 4.53 -8.29 -16.71
CA GLU A 23 3.17 -8.56 -16.20
C GLU A 23 2.76 -10.04 -16.24
N PRO A 24 3.57 -10.98 -15.73
CA PRO A 24 3.35 -12.41 -15.99
C PRO A 24 2.08 -12.97 -15.34
N LEU A 25 1.46 -12.27 -14.38
CA LEU A 25 0.30 -12.76 -13.64
C LEU A 25 -0.98 -11.98 -13.93
N SER A 26 -0.94 -10.96 -14.80
CA SER A 26 -2.07 -10.05 -15.08
C SER A 26 -3.34 -10.76 -15.58
N ASN A 27 -3.18 -11.86 -16.32
CA ASN A 27 -4.29 -12.60 -16.95
C ASN A 27 -4.75 -13.83 -16.13
N LEU A 28 -4.40 -13.90 -14.84
CA LEU A 28 -4.78 -15.02 -13.97
C LEU A 28 -5.91 -14.63 -13.01
N ASP A 29 -6.74 -15.61 -12.66
CA ASP A 29 -7.67 -15.47 -11.55
C ASP A 29 -6.94 -15.32 -10.21
N ALA A 30 -7.63 -14.80 -9.17
CA ALA A 30 -7.03 -14.46 -7.90
C ALA A 30 -6.33 -15.65 -7.20
N ALA A 31 -6.96 -16.82 -7.20
CA ALA A 31 -6.40 -18.00 -6.54
C ALA A 31 -5.13 -18.49 -7.25
N LEU A 32 -5.19 -18.58 -8.58
CA LEU A 32 -4.04 -19.00 -9.39
C LEU A 32 -2.90 -17.96 -9.33
N ARG A 33 -3.22 -16.66 -9.23
CA ARG A 33 -2.24 -15.59 -9.08
C ARG A 33 -1.44 -15.76 -7.77
N VAL A 34 -2.11 -16.05 -6.65
CA VAL A 34 -1.43 -16.33 -5.36
C VAL A 34 -0.50 -17.53 -5.48
N GLN A 35 -0.98 -18.63 -6.06
CA GLN A 35 -0.16 -19.83 -6.25
C GLN A 35 1.06 -19.56 -7.13
N MET A 36 0.87 -18.87 -8.25
CA MET A 36 1.97 -18.56 -9.19
C MET A 36 3.02 -17.61 -8.58
N ARG A 37 2.62 -16.65 -7.74
CA ARG A 37 3.58 -15.82 -7.01
C ARG A 37 4.52 -16.66 -6.15
N ILE A 38 3.95 -17.59 -5.38
CA ILE A 38 4.73 -18.51 -4.54
C ILE A 38 5.67 -19.38 -5.37
N GLU A 39 5.19 -19.91 -6.51
CA GLU A 39 6.01 -20.73 -7.41
C GLU A 39 7.18 -19.93 -8.01
N ILE A 40 6.93 -18.68 -8.47
CA ILE A 40 7.99 -17.83 -9.06
C ILE A 40 9.01 -17.42 -7.99
N ALA A 41 8.57 -17.03 -6.78
CA ALA A 41 9.46 -16.67 -5.69
C ALA A 41 10.40 -17.85 -5.32
N ARG A 42 9.85 -19.04 -5.12
CA ARG A 42 10.64 -20.25 -4.84
C ARG A 42 11.63 -20.59 -5.97
N LEU A 43 11.19 -20.38 -7.20
CA LEU A 43 12.03 -20.63 -8.36
C LEU A 43 13.23 -19.66 -8.39
N GLN A 44 12.98 -18.38 -8.14
CA GLN A 44 14.02 -17.36 -8.06
C GLN A 44 15.04 -17.69 -6.96
N ASP A 45 14.58 -18.04 -5.77
CA ASP A 45 15.42 -18.48 -4.64
C ASP A 45 16.30 -19.69 -5.04
N THR A 46 15.70 -20.66 -5.73
CA THR A 46 16.40 -21.88 -6.13
C THR A 46 17.47 -21.63 -7.20
N LEU A 47 17.17 -20.74 -8.16
CA LEU A 47 18.05 -20.44 -9.27
C LEU A 47 19.14 -19.41 -8.91
N GLY A 48 18.94 -18.59 -7.87
CA GLY A 48 19.86 -17.53 -7.46
C GLY A 48 20.15 -16.50 -8.55
N THR A 49 19.23 -16.37 -9.52
CA THR A 49 19.42 -15.55 -10.72
C THR A 49 18.67 -14.24 -10.56
N THR A 50 19.26 -13.14 -11.05
CA THR A 50 18.60 -11.83 -11.05
C THR A 50 17.32 -11.86 -11.90
N ALA A 51 16.21 -11.35 -11.35
CA ALA A 51 14.95 -11.20 -12.07
C ALA A 51 14.52 -9.74 -12.07
N ILE A 52 14.11 -9.22 -13.23
CA ILE A 52 13.40 -7.95 -13.37
C ILE A 52 11.94 -8.30 -13.62
N TYR A 53 11.07 -7.80 -12.74
CA TYR A 53 9.66 -8.10 -12.73
C TYR A 53 8.86 -6.81 -12.90
N VAL A 54 8.16 -6.66 -14.02
CA VAL A 54 7.27 -5.53 -14.26
C VAL A 54 5.86 -5.91 -13.85
N THR A 55 5.23 -5.11 -13.02
CA THR A 55 3.85 -5.30 -12.56
C THR A 55 3.20 -3.96 -12.22
N HIS A 56 1.89 -3.89 -12.34
CA HIS A 56 1.05 -2.83 -11.78
C HIS A 56 0.37 -3.26 -10.46
N ASP A 57 0.55 -4.51 -10.04
CA ASP A 57 0.02 -5.05 -8.79
C ASP A 57 1.03 -4.82 -7.65
N GLN A 58 0.66 -3.92 -6.73
CA GLN A 58 1.51 -3.60 -5.58
C GLN A 58 1.75 -4.79 -4.65
N VAL A 59 0.79 -5.74 -4.56
CA VAL A 59 0.97 -6.94 -3.72
C VAL A 59 2.05 -7.83 -4.29
N GLU A 60 2.12 -7.96 -5.62
CA GLU A 60 3.21 -8.68 -6.30
C GLU A 60 4.56 -8.01 -6.00
N ALA A 61 4.66 -6.69 -6.22
CA ALA A 61 5.87 -5.94 -5.95
C ALA A 61 6.33 -6.07 -4.49
N MET A 62 5.41 -5.87 -3.54
CA MET A 62 5.71 -5.88 -2.10
C MET A 62 6.10 -7.27 -1.56
N THR A 63 5.63 -8.36 -2.19
CA THR A 63 5.84 -9.72 -1.68
C THR A 63 6.96 -10.49 -2.38
N MET A 64 7.36 -10.07 -3.58
CA MET A 64 8.32 -10.82 -4.40
C MET A 64 9.66 -10.10 -4.60
N ALA A 65 9.69 -8.77 -4.46
CA ALA A 65 10.89 -8.02 -4.79
C ALA A 65 11.79 -7.77 -3.57
N ASP A 66 13.11 -7.90 -3.76
CA ASP A 66 14.12 -7.38 -2.83
C ASP A 66 14.22 -5.85 -2.95
N LYS A 67 14.01 -5.35 -4.16
CA LYS A 67 14.07 -3.92 -4.48
C LYS A 67 12.96 -3.54 -5.47
N ILE A 68 12.22 -2.49 -5.13
CA ILE A 68 11.16 -1.93 -5.98
C ILE A 68 11.66 -0.62 -6.60
N VAL A 69 11.38 -0.45 -7.88
CA VAL A 69 11.52 0.82 -8.61
C VAL A 69 10.13 1.33 -8.94
N VAL A 70 9.72 2.43 -8.33
CA VAL A 70 8.43 3.08 -8.62
C VAL A 70 8.63 4.08 -9.74
N LEU A 71 7.84 3.92 -10.81
CA LEU A 71 7.89 4.74 -12.02
C LEU A 71 6.59 5.51 -12.20
N SER A 72 6.68 6.79 -12.55
CA SER A 72 5.56 7.63 -12.93
C SER A 72 5.94 8.54 -14.10
N ALA A 73 5.11 8.58 -15.14
CA ALA A 73 5.34 9.42 -16.33
C ALA A 73 6.77 9.34 -16.90
N GLY A 74 7.37 8.14 -16.91
CA GLY A 74 8.72 7.89 -17.41
C GLY A 74 9.86 8.33 -16.48
N ARG A 75 9.55 8.72 -15.24
CA ARG A 75 10.54 9.11 -14.22
C ARG A 75 10.54 8.11 -13.07
N ILE A 76 11.70 7.91 -12.48
CA ILE A 76 11.84 7.13 -11.25
C ILE A 76 11.44 8.05 -10.09
N GLU A 77 10.41 7.66 -9.34
CA GLU A 77 9.93 8.37 -8.17
C GLU A 77 10.69 7.97 -6.90
N GLN A 78 10.93 6.66 -6.73
CA GLN A 78 11.70 6.14 -5.61
C GLN A 78 12.23 4.74 -5.94
N VAL A 79 13.36 4.38 -5.35
CA VAL A 79 13.96 3.04 -5.39
C VAL A 79 14.29 2.62 -3.97
N GLY A 80 13.88 1.42 -3.56
CA GLY A 80 14.19 0.91 -2.22
C GLY A 80 13.60 -0.48 -1.99
N SER A 81 13.81 -1.03 -0.80
CA SER A 81 13.14 -2.25 -0.37
C SER A 81 11.63 -2.00 -0.19
N PRO A 82 10.78 -3.03 -0.25
CA PRO A 82 9.35 -2.90 -0.02
C PRO A 82 8.99 -2.13 1.26
N LEU A 83 9.66 -2.46 2.38
CA LEU A 83 9.42 -1.82 3.66
C LEU A 83 9.91 -0.37 3.71
N GLU A 84 10.97 -0.03 2.99
CA GLU A 84 11.42 1.37 2.88
C GLU A 84 10.37 2.22 2.16
N LEU A 85 9.87 1.77 1.01
CA LEU A 85 8.84 2.51 0.27
C LEU A 85 7.54 2.64 1.08
N TYR A 86 7.20 1.62 1.86
CA TYR A 86 6.01 1.62 2.69
C TYR A 86 6.13 2.57 3.89
N ASN A 87 7.27 2.52 4.60
CA ASN A 87 7.48 3.28 5.82
C ASN A 87 8.04 4.70 5.60
N LYS A 88 8.74 4.92 4.48
CA LYS A 88 9.43 6.17 4.17
C LYS A 88 9.22 6.55 2.70
N PRO A 89 7.99 6.81 2.27
CA PRO A 89 7.74 7.27 0.90
C PRO A 89 8.31 8.67 0.69
N ASP A 90 9.01 8.90 -0.42
CA ASP A 90 9.65 10.18 -0.73
C ASP A 90 8.66 11.25 -1.18
N ASN A 91 7.46 10.84 -1.64
CA ASN A 91 6.43 11.76 -2.12
C ASN A 91 5.01 11.16 -2.02
N LEU A 92 4.00 12.02 -2.27
CA LEU A 92 2.58 11.65 -2.28
C LEU A 92 2.25 10.52 -3.27
N PHE A 93 2.93 10.50 -4.43
CA PHE A 93 2.69 9.46 -5.43
C PHE A 93 3.06 8.07 -4.88
N VAL A 94 4.27 7.93 -4.37
CA VAL A 94 4.75 6.67 -3.77
C VAL A 94 3.89 6.27 -2.58
N ALA A 95 3.59 7.24 -1.68
CA ALA A 95 2.75 7.02 -0.51
C ALA A 95 1.36 6.49 -0.84
N GLY A 96 0.74 7.03 -1.90
CA GLY A 96 -0.57 6.61 -2.37
C GLY A 96 -0.57 5.37 -3.26
N PHE A 97 0.57 5.05 -3.87
CA PHE A 97 0.71 3.87 -4.71
C PHE A 97 1.03 2.62 -3.91
N ILE A 98 1.88 2.72 -2.89
CA ILE A 98 2.32 1.59 -2.06
C ILE A 98 1.40 1.42 -0.85
N GLY A 99 0.81 0.25 -0.70
CA GLY A 99 -0.06 -0.14 0.41
C GLY A 99 -1.53 -0.32 0.02
N SER A 100 -2.17 -1.34 0.60
CA SER A 100 -3.60 -1.65 0.38
C SER A 100 -4.28 -1.91 1.73
N PRO A 101 -5.30 -1.09 2.08
CA PRO A 101 -5.79 0.10 1.36
C PRO A 101 -4.77 1.21 1.22
N LYS A 102 -5.08 2.20 0.37
CA LYS A 102 -4.22 3.37 0.15
C LYS A 102 -4.08 4.21 1.42
N MET A 103 -2.97 4.95 1.53
CA MET A 103 -2.76 5.95 2.57
C MET A 103 -3.86 7.02 2.52
N ASN A 104 -4.35 7.43 3.68
CA ASN A 104 -5.22 8.60 3.80
C ASN A 104 -4.38 9.87 3.64
N PHE A 105 -4.86 10.81 2.84
CA PHE A 105 -4.25 12.13 2.69
C PHE A 105 -5.20 13.19 3.23
N ILE A 106 -4.70 14.00 4.15
CA ILE A 106 -5.48 14.98 4.90
C ILE A 106 -4.80 16.34 4.75
N PRO A 107 -5.51 17.44 4.49
CA PRO A 107 -4.93 18.77 4.52
C PRO A 107 -4.28 19.04 5.87
N GLY A 108 -3.01 19.45 5.90
CA GLY A 108 -2.25 19.61 7.15
C GLY A 108 -2.92 20.58 8.12
N ALA A 109 -3.44 21.70 7.63
CA ALA A 109 -4.17 22.67 8.45
C ALA A 109 -5.44 22.05 9.10
N ALA A 110 -6.17 21.19 8.39
CA ALA A 110 -7.37 20.52 8.92
C ALA A 110 -7.01 19.49 9.99
N ALA A 111 -5.85 18.86 9.84
CA ALA A 111 -5.34 17.88 10.80
C ALA A 111 -4.67 18.49 12.05
N GLY A 112 -4.54 19.83 12.10
CA GLY A 112 -3.85 20.55 13.18
C GLY A 112 -2.33 20.60 13.01
N ASP A 113 -1.81 20.31 11.81
CA ASP A 113 -0.39 20.43 11.45
C ASP A 113 -0.19 21.45 10.30
N PRO A 114 -0.18 22.77 10.60
CA PRO A 114 -0.02 23.81 9.59
C PRO A 114 1.40 23.83 8.97
N GLY A 115 2.35 23.09 9.53
CA GLY A 115 3.70 22.96 9.00
C GLY A 115 3.82 21.97 7.84
N ALA A 116 2.75 21.24 7.51
CA ALA A 116 2.65 20.38 6.35
C ALA A 116 1.52 20.85 5.44
N ALA A 117 1.69 20.77 4.12
CA ALA A 117 0.59 21.01 3.19
C ALA A 117 -0.42 19.83 3.24
N THR A 118 0.11 18.62 3.30
CA THR A 118 -0.66 17.38 3.42
C THR A 118 0.00 16.48 4.46
N ILE A 119 -0.81 15.85 5.28
CA ILE A 119 -0.36 14.71 6.07
C ILE A 119 -0.89 13.41 5.47
N GLY A 120 -0.09 12.36 5.58
CA GLY A 120 -0.44 11.01 5.17
C GLY A 120 -0.48 10.08 6.38
N ILE A 121 -1.50 9.25 6.48
CA ILE A 121 -1.57 8.21 7.50
C ILE A 121 -2.21 6.94 6.94
N ARG A 122 -1.62 5.81 7.27
CA ARG A 122 -2.12 4.53 6.81
C ARG A 122 -3.37 4.11 7.57
N PRO A 123 -4.32 3.41 6.92
CA PRO A 123 -5.58 2.97 7.55
C PRO A 123 -5.39 2.18 8.85
N GLU A 124 -4.37 1.35 8.93
CA GLU A 124 -4.03 0.53 10.11
C GLU A 124 -3.37 1.31 11.25
N HIS A 125 -2.92 2.54 11.00
CA HIS A 125 -2.33 3.44 12.01
C HIS A 125 -3.32 4.46 12.55
N ILE A 126 -4.61 4.25 12.31
CA ILE A 126 -5.70 5.03 12.89
C ILE A 126 -6.52 4.13 13.79
N ALA A 127 -6.49 4.38 15.08
CA ALA A 127 -7.36 3.70 16.03
C ALA A 127 -8.77 4.28 15.95
N ALA A 128 -9.79 3.41 15.77
CA ALA A 128 -11.18 3.80 15.80
C ALA A 128 -11.80 3.51 17.17
N SER A 129 -12.64 4.42 17.67
CA SER A 129 -13.34 4.30 18.95
C SER A 129 -14.76 4.88 18.84
N ARG A 130 -15.69 4.35 19.64
CA ARG A 130 -17.05 4.91 19.77
C ARG A 130 -17.13 6.08 20.77
N ASP A 131 -16.16 6.18 21.66
CA ASP A 131 -16.25 7.05 22.84
C ASP A 131 -15.49 8.37 22.64
N SER A 132 -14.23 8.31 22.18
CA SER A 132 -13.37 9.50 22.08
C SER A 132 -12.24 9.30 21.08
N GLY A 133 -11.69 10.41 20.59
CA GLY A 133 -10.53 10.44 19.69
C GLY A 133 -10.19 11.86 19.27
N THR A 134 -9.07 12.01 18.58
CA THR A 134 -8.56 13.30 18.07
C THR A 134 -9.45 13.86 16.96
N TRP A 135 -9.94 12.99 16.09
CA TRP A 135 -10.81 13.31 14.97
C TRP A 135 -12.15 12.62 15.12
N SER A 136 -13.17 13.10 14.43
CA SER A 136 -14.48 12.41 14.39
C SER A 136 -15.08 12.49 13.00
N GLY A 137 -15.90 11.52 12.67
CA GLY A 137 -16.62 11.48 11.40
C GLY A 137 -17.81 10.55 11.46
N THR A 138 -18.51 10.45 10.33
CA THR A 138 -19.67 9.57 10.15
C THR A 138 -19.27 8.42 9.24
N VAL A 139 -19.54 7.20 9.66
CA VAL A 139 -19.31 6.01 8.85
C VAL A 139 -20.23 6.03 7.64
N THR A 140 -19.66 5.94 6.45
CA THR A 140 -20.42 5.83 5.19
C THR A 140 -20.57 4.37 4.76
N VAL A 141 -19.51 3.57 4.95
CA VAL A 141 -19.51 2.14 4.65
C VAL A 141 -18.69 1.41 5.71
N ALA A 142 -19.12 0.21 6.08
CA ALA A 142 -18.34 -0.73 6.90
C ALA A 142 -18.24 -2.06 6.16
N GLU A 143 -17.03 -2.46 5.80
CA GLU A 143 -16.74 -3.72 5.11
C GLU A 143 -16.09 -4.70 6.08
N HIS A 144 -16.72 -5.84 6.32
CA HIS A 144 -16.18 -6.91 7.14
C HIS A 144 -15.49 -7.95 6.24
N VAL A 145 -14.18 -8.05 6.35
CA VAL A 145 -13.38 -8.97 5.54
C VAL A 145 -12.66 -9.96 6.45
N GLY A 146 -13.41 -10.89 6.99
CA GLY A 146 -12.89 -11.91 7.89
C GLY A 146 -12.35 -11.32 9.19
N SER A 147 -11.03 -11.32 9.36
CA SER A 147 -10.35 -10.79 10.55
C SER A 147 -10.29 -9.28 10.66
N ASP A 148 -10.63 -8.57 9.58
CA ASP A 148 -10.48 -7.11 9.48
C ASP A 148 -11.82 -6.45 9.15
N THR A 149 -12.02 -5.26 9.68
CA THR A 149 -13.11 -4.35 9.31
C THR A 149 -12.53 -3.08 8.72
N PHE A 150 -12.93 -2.73 7.51
CA PHE A 150 -12.59 -1.45 6.90
C PHE A 150 -13.76 -0.49 7.07
N LEU A 151 -13.50 0.66 7.68
CA LEU A 151 -14.46 1.74 7.86
C LEU A 151 -14.12 2.86 6.89
N TYR A 152 -15.07 3.24 6.07
CA TYR A 152 -15.01 4.43 5.23
C TYR A 152 -15.79 5.52 5.95
N ILE A 153 -15.14 6.64 6.24
CA ILE A 153 -15.63 7.65 7.18
C ILE A 153 -15.55 9.01 6.51
N ASN A 154 -16.69 9.69 6.42
CA ASN A 154 -16.69 11.12 6.08
C ASN A 154 -16.33 11.93 7.33
N ALA A 155 -15.14 12.53 7.33
CA ALA A 155 -14.59 13.27 8.45
C ALA A 155 -14.64 14.81 8.23
N GLY A 156 -15.53 15.27 7.36
CA GLY A 156 -15.73 16.69 7.09
C GLY A 156 -14.47 17.38 6.53
N PRO A 157 -13.88 18.36 7.24
CA PRO A 157 -12.70 19.08 6.75
C PRO A 157 -11.47 18.20 6.53
N LEU A 158 -11.41 17.02 7.17
CA LEU A 158 -10.32 16.05 6.99
C LEU A 158 -10.48 15.23 5.69
N GLY A 159 -11.66 15.28 5.06
CA GLY A 159 -11.99 14.48 3.88
C GLY A 159 -12.55 13.10 4.23
N ASP A 160 -12.55 12.21 3.23
CA ASP A 160 -12.96 10.82 3.41
C ASP A 160 -11.76 10.01 3.87
N LEU A 161 -11.91 9.32 5.00
CA LEU A 161 -10.86 8.52 5.61
C LEU A 161 -11.23 7.04 5.60
N THR A 162 -10.23 6.21 5.34
CA THR A 162 -10.32 4.76 5.51
C THR A 162 -9.60 4.37 6.79
N VAL A 163 -10.25 3.59 7.64
CA VAL A 163 -9.67 3.04 8.88
C VAL A 163 -9.75 1.53 8.82
N ARG A 164 -8.67 0.85 9.16
CA ARG A 164 -8.65 -0.61 9.34
C ARG A 164 -8.68 -0.93 10.83
N SER A 165 -9.67 -1.70 11.23
CA SER A 165 -9.79 -2.23 12.59
C SER A 165 -9.69 -3.75 12.58
N VAL A 166 -9.00 -4.32 13.56
CA VAL A 166 -8.93 -5.77 13.73
C VAL A 166 -10.22 -6.24 14.41
N GLY A 167 -10.82 -7.29 13.88
CA GLY A 167 -12.06 -7.84 14.39
C GLY A 167 -13.31 -7.08 13.97
N GLU A 168 -14.44 -7.41 14.62
CA GLU A 168 -15.74 -6.82 14.33
C GLU A 168 -16.00 -5.65 15.29
N MET A 169 -16.22 -4.46 14.75
CA MET A 169 -16.52 -3.26 15.55
C MET A 169 -18.03 -3.04 15.80
N GLY A 170 -18.90 -3.80 15.16
CA GLY A 170 -20.36 -3.63 15.25
C GLY A 170 -20.86 -2.24 14.84
N VAL A 171 -20.14 -1.53 13.95
CA VAL A 171 -20.48 -0.18 13.46
C VAL A 171 -21.30 -0.29 12.18
N LYS A 172 -22.22 0.66 11.99
CA LYS A 172 -23.11 0.71 10.82
C LYS A 172 -22.97 2.05 10.09
N PRO A 173 -23.30 2.11 8.80
CA PRO A 173 -23.43 3.38 8.10
C PRO A 173 -24.35 4.34 8.87
N GLY A 174 -23.90 5.60 9.02
CA GLY A 174 -24.57 6.62 9.81
C GLY A 174 -24.07 6.76 11.26
N ASP A 175 -23.35 5.78 11.79
CA ASP A 175 -22.78 5.86 13.13
C ASP A 175 -21.66 6.91 13.18
N ARG A 176 -21.60 7.66 14.28
CA ARG A 176 -20.47 8.53 14.58
C ARG A 176 -19.34 7.70 15.15
N ILE A 177 -18.12 7.94 14.64
CA ILE A 177 -16.91 7.28 15.11
C ILE A 177 -15.83 8.33 15.41
N PHE A 178 -15.00 8.03 16.40
CA PHE A 178 -13.82 8.81 16.72
C PHE A 178 -12.56 8.10 16.24
N MET A 179 -11.56 8.87 15.86
CA MET A 179 -10.33 8.38 15.27
C MET A 179 -9.14 9.01 15.95
N THR A 180 -8.14 8.21 16.28
CA THR A 180 -6.89 8.68 16.87
C THR A 180 -5.72 8.17 16.04
N PRO A 181 -4.92 9.08 15.44
CA PRO A 181 -3.71 8.69 14.72
C PRO A 181 -2.67 8.11 15.69
N GLU A 182 -2.00 7.05 15.29
CA GLU A 182 -0.90 6.46 16.05
C GLU A 182 0.31 7.41 16.08
N PRO A 183 0.87 7.73 17.25
CA PRO A 183 2.04 8.60 17.36
C PRO A 183 3.23 8.09 16.54
N GLY A 184 3.87 9.01 15.80
CA GLY A 184 5.03 8.69 14.98
C GLY A 184 4.73 7.97 13.66
N ARG A 185 3.44 7.79 13.30
CA ARG A 185 3.01 7.15 12.05
C ARG A 185 2.43 8.12 11.02
N ILE A 186 2.51 9.40 11.29
CA ILE A 186 2.08 10.46 10.38
C ILE A 186 3.24 10.82 9.46
N HIS A 187 3.00 10.77 8.15
CA HIS A 187 3.87 11.30 7.12
C HIS A 187 3.48 12.74 6.81
N ARG A 188 4.45 13.60 6.56
CA ARG A 188 4.24 15.03 6.27
C ARG A 188 4.75 15.33 4.87
N PHE A 189 3.98 16.06 4.10
CA PHE A 189 4.33 16.42 2.72
C PHE A 189 4.23 17.93 2.53
N ASP A 190 5.14 18.46 1.74
CA ASP A 190 5.18 19.86 1.34
C ASP A 190 4.15 20.18 0.23
N PRO A 191 3.99 21.45 -0.18
CA PRO A 191 3.07 21.81 -1.26
C PRO A 191 3.42 21.20 -2.64
N ALA A 192 4.66 20.78 -2.85
CA ALA A 192 5.09 20.08 -4.06
C ALA A 192 4.84 18.57 -4.00
N GLY A 193 4.40 18.07 -2.84
CA GLY A 193 4.11 16.67 -2.58
C GLY A 193 5.33 15.84 -2.15
N HIS A 194 6.46 16.47 -1.83
CA HIS A 194 7.63 15.77 -1.31
C HIS A 194 7.53 15.55 0.20
N ALA A 195 8.09 14.45 0.67
CA ALA A 195 8.12 14.15 2.09
C ALA A 195 8.98 15.17 2.87
N ILE A 196 8.44 15.69 3.97
CA ILE A 196 9.14 16.52 4.92
C ILE A 196 9.81 15.59 5.93
N VAL A 197 11.11 15.41 5.81
CA VAL A 197 11.90 14.64 6.79
C VAL A 197 12.07 15.50 8.04
N ALA A 198 11.70 14.96 9.21
CA ALA A 198 12.00 15.64 10.47
C ALA A 198 13.52 15.77 10.59
N ALA A 199 14.01 17.02 10.76
CA ALA A 199 15.40 17.24 11.13
C ALA A 199 15.64 16.59 12.50
N HIS A 200 16.58 15.66 12.56
CA HIS A 200 17.04 15.04 13.81
C HIS A 200 17.90 16.00 14.61
#